data_528b03edf1a2516a5d18b4373bcfcf00
#
_entry.id   528b03edf1a2516a5d18b4373bcfcf00
#
_cell.length_a   1.000
_cell.length_b   1.000
_cell.length_c   1.000
_cell.angle_alpha   90.00
_cell.angle_beta   90.00
_cell.angle_gamma   90.00
#
_symmetry.space_group_name_H-M   'P 1'
#
loop_
_entity.id
_entity.type
_entity.pdbx_description
1 polymer ?
#
loop_
_entity_poly.entity_id
_entity_poly.type
_entity_poly.pdbx_seq_one_letter_code
_entity_poly.pdbx_strand_id
1 'polypeptide(L)'
;MTARALLLLLLAPLAALPGGCAPDMRMAGSGPSREISACARSGGFLDARGRRQTLMCVHRYADAGKACASRSDCEGKCIADPGEGGLPAVGTPAAGWCQADDRLFGCYAEVENGKVRSSICVD
;
A
#
# COMPACT_ATOMS: atom_id res chain seq x y z
N MET A 1 17.13 -89.59 11.37
CA MET A 1 15.66 -89.55 11.46
C MET A 1 15.22 -88.07 11.45
N THR A 2 14.54 -87.75 10.48
CA THR A 2 14.13 -86.46 9.95
C THR A 2 13.17 -85.69 10.85
N ALA A 3 13.51 -84.44 11.18
CA ALA A 3 12.56 -83.48 11.73
C ALA A 3 12.47 -82.32 10.79
N ARG A 4 11.38 -82.23 10.04
CA ARG A 4 11.01 -81.15 9.20
C ARG A 4 10.43 -80.04 10.06
N ALA A 5 11.13 -78.92 10.20
CA ALA A 5 10.61 -77.72 10.78
C ALA A 5 9.86 -76.91 9.69
N LEU A 6 8.56 -76.78 9.89
CA LEU A 6 7.67 -76.03 9.02
C LEU A 6 7.77 -74.54 9.38
N LEU A 7 8.39 -73.71 8.50
CA LEU A 7 8.53 -72.32 8.69
C LEU A 7 7.28 -71.62 8.10
N LEU A 8 6.35 -71.25 8.96
CA LEU A 8 5.16 -70.41 8.59
C LEU A 8 5.57 -69.01 8.44
N LEU A 9 5.67 -68.54 7.19
CA LEU A 9 5.79 -67.12 6.83
C LEU A 9 4.45 -66.42 7.05
N LEU A 10 4.37 -65.62 8.10
CA LEU A 10 3.28 -64.69 8.32
C LEU A 10 3.48 -63.50 7.38
N LEU A 11 2.78 -63.47 6.26
CA LEU A 11 2.59 -62.28 5.45
C LEU A 11 1.60 -61.35 6.16
N ALA A 12 2.09 -60.26 6.75
CA ALA A 12 1.26 -59.18 7.20
C ALA A 12 0.84 -58.31 5.99
N PRO A 13 -0.43 -58.01 5.77
CA PRO A 13 -0.84 -57.07 4.74
C PRO A 13 -0.49 -55.65 5.19
N LEU A 14 0.35 -55.00 4.42
CA LEU A 14 0.66 -53.58 4.56
C LEU A 14 -0.61 -52.78 4.17
N ALA A 15 -1.37 -52.34 5.16
CA ALA A 15 -2.51 -51.49 4.94
C ALA A 15 -2.03 -50.15 4.40
N ALA A 16 -2.23 -49.91 3.11
CA ALA A 16 -2.05 -48.61 2.47
C ALA A 16 -3.10 -47.64 3.06
N LEU A 17 -2.63 -46.73 3.90
CA LEU A 17 -3.42 -45.56 4.34
C LEU A 17 -3.72 -44.69 3.13
N PRO A 18 -4.99 -44.41 2.81
CA PRO A 18 -5.31 -43.43 1.79
C PRO A 18 -4.81 -42.09 2.30
N GLY A 19 -3.87 -41.49 1.59
CA GLY A 19 -3.44 -40.14 1.83
C GLY A 19 -4.64 -39.23 1.73
N GLY A 20 -5.06 -38.66 2.87
CA GLY A 20 -6.10 -37.65 2.93
C GLY A 20 -5.69 -36.48 2.06
N CYS A 21 -6.37 -36.26 0.96
CA CYS A 21 -6.34 -34.97 0.27
C CYS A 21 -6.87 -33.94 1.26
N ALA A 22 -5.97 -33.25 1.94
CA ALA A 22 -6.35 -32.02 2.61
C ALA A 22 -6.96 -31.11 1.53
N PRO A 23 -8.20 -30.60 1.70
CA PRO A 23 -8.70 -29.61 0.80
C PRO A 23 -7.72 -28.43 0.83
N ASP A 24 -7.14 -28.15 -0.30
CA ASP A 24 -6.34 -26.96 -0.53
C ASP A 24 -7.27 -25.76 -0.27
N MET A 25 -7.29 -25.29 0.97
CA MET A 25 -7.93 -24.04 1.33
C MET A 25 -7.11 -22.91 0.72
N ARG A 26 -7.07 -22.87 -0.60
CA ARG A 26 -6.84 -21.65 -1.32
C ARG A 26 -8.02 -20.78 -0.99
N MET A 27 -7.88 -20.04 0.10
CA MET A 27 -8.66 -18.84 0.27
C MET A 27 -8.45 -18.03 -1.00
N ALA A 28 -9.44 -18.05 -1.89
CA ALA A 28 -9.60 -17.10 -2.96
C ALA A 28 -9.93 -15.76 -2.29
N GLY A 29 -9.09 -15.35 -1.36
CA GLY A 29 -9.14 -14.10 -0.64
C GLY A 29 -8.19 -13.14 -1.33
N SER A 30 -8.65 -11.96 -1.54
CA SER A 30 -7.88 -10.75 -1.76
C SER A 30 -6.88 -10.58 -0.60
N GLY A 31 -5.84 -11.43 -0.56
CA GLY A 31 -4.79 -11.32 0.45
C GLY A 31 -3.89 -10.12 0.15
N PRO A 32 -3.16 -9.60 1.16
CA PRO A 32 -2.26 -8.45 1.00
C PRO A 32 -1.29 -8.60 -0.18
N SER A 33 -0.88 -9.81 -0.52
CA SER A 33 -0.01 -10.09 -1.67
C SER A 33 -0.62 -9.71 -3.02
N ARG A 34 -1.93 -9.84 -3.16
CA ARG A 34 -2.65 -9.49 -4.39
C ARG A 34 -2.78 -7.98 -4.54
N GLU A 35 -3.05 -7.29 -3.45
CA GLU A 35 -3.11 -5.82 -3.42
C GLU A 35 -1.73 -5.20 -3.69
N ILE A 36 -0.68 -5.72 -3.04
CA ILE A 36 0.70 -5.32 -3.29
C ILE A 36 1.05 -5.47 -4.77
N SER A 37 0.76 -6.64 -5.36
CA SER A 37 1.05 -6.92 -6.76
C SER A 37 0.24 -6.05 -7.72
N ALA A 38 -1.03 -5.77 -7.41
CA ALA A 38 -1.88 -4.91 -8.21
C ALA A 38 -1.39 -3.46 -8.19
N CYS A 39 -1.05 -2.94 -7.00
CA CYS A 39 -0.49 -1.61 -6.81
C CYS A 39 0.85 -1.45 -7.53
N ALA A 40 1.76 -2.42 -7.39
CA ALA A 40 3.05 -2.39 -8.08
C ALA A 40 2.91 -2.39 -9.61
N ARG A 41 1.94 -3.15 -10.16
CA ARG A 41 1.67 -3.14 -11.61
C ARG A 41 1.16 -1.79 -12.13
N SER A 42 0.51 -1.01 -11.29
CA SER A 42 0.10 0.38 -11.64
C SER A 42 1.22 1.41 -11.42
N GLY A 43 2.41 0.99 -11.03
CA GLY A 43 3.53 1.89 -10.74
C GLY A 43 3.51 2.50 -9.34
N GLY A 44 2.63 2.01 -8.47
CA GLY A 44 2.49 2.46 -7.09
C GLY A 44 3.18 1.57 -6.07
N PHE A 45 3.06 1.94 -4.83
CA PHE A 45 3.48 1.17 -3.65
C PHE A 45 2.43 1.30 -2.55
N LEU A 46 2.32 0.28 -1.69
CA LEU A 46 1.41 0.36 -0.55
C LEU A 46 2.04 1.16 0.59
N ASP A 47 1.27 2.10 1.11
CA ASP A 47 1.66 2.90 2.27
C ASP A 47 0.45 3.19 3.16
N ALA A 48 0.71 3.29 4.46
CA ALA A 48 -0.32 3.63 5.45
C ALA A 48 -0.48 5.14 5.53
N ARG A 49 -1.67 5.64 5.30
CA ARG A 49 -1.98 7.07 5.23
C ARG A 49 -3.11 7.49 6.15
N GLY A 50 -3.07 8.78 6.49
CA GLY A 50 -4.07 9.41 7.34
C GLY A 50 -3.98 8.97 8.80
N ARG A 51 -4.84 9.53 9.63
CA ARG A 51 -4.88 9.25 11.08
C ARG A 51 -5.20 7.79 11.38
N ARG A 52 -6.01 7.16 10.53
CA ARG A 52 -6.40 5.75 10.67
C ARG A 52 -5.34 4.76 10.19
N GLN A 53 -4.23 5.24 9.64
CA GLN A 53 -3.17 4.40 9.07
C GLN A 53 -3.73 3.38 8.06
N THR A 54 -4.65 3.84 7.22
CA THR A 54 -5.26 2.99 6.19
C THR A 54 -4.24 2.69 5.11
N LEU A 55 -4.04 1.41 4.85
CA LEU A 55 -3.16 0.95 3.77
C LEU A 55 -3.80 1.24 2.42
N MET A 56 -3.11 1.95 1.56
CA MET A 56 -3.59 2.31 0.22
C MET A 56 -2.47 2.36 -0.79
N CYS A 57 -2.82 2.19 -2.07
CA CYS A 57 -1.87 2.32 -3.15
C CYS A 57 -1.56 3.79 -3.40
N VAL A 58 -0.28 4.11 -3.43
CA VAL A 58 0.26 5.46 -3.57
C VAL A 58 1.13 5.54 -4.81
N HIS A 59 0.92 6.56 -5.64
CA HIS A 59 1.72 6.83 -6.84
C HIS A 59 2.46 8.15 -6.67
N ARG A 60 3.78 8.11 -6.78
CA ARG A 60 4.63 9.30 -6.70
C ARG A 60 4.53 10.11 -7.98
N TYR A 61 4.51 11.43 -7.82
CA TYR A 61 4.67 12.35 -8.93
C TYR A 61 6.14 12.57 -9.27
N ALA A 62 6.45 12.71 -10.55
CA ALA A 62 7.83 12.88 -11.02
C ALA A 62 8.41 14.25 -10.59
N ASP A 63 7.55 15.23 -10.42
CA ASP A 63 7.90 16.60 -10.04
C ASP A 63 7.77 16.90 -8.53
N ALA A 64 7.67 15.87 -7.70
CA ALA A 64 7.57 15.98 -6.24
C ALA A 64 8.62 16.96 -5.66
N GLY A 65 8.16 17.93 -4.87
CA GLY A 65 9.01 18.90 -4.22
C GLY A 65 9.55 20.02 -5.12
N LYS A 66 9.20 20.07 -6.41
CA LYS A 66 9.54 21.17 -7.29
C LYS A 66 8.84 22.45 -6.81
N ALA A 67 9.56 23.58 -6.80
CA ALA A 67 8.98 24.87 -6.47
C ALA A 67 7.88 25.25 -7.45
N CYS A 68 6.77 25.80 -6.94
CA CYS A 68 5.62 26.18 -7.73
C CYS A 68 4.95 27.45 -7.19
N ALA A 69 4.19 28.10 -8.05
CA ALA A 69 3.34 29.24 -7.72
C ALA A 69 1.87 28.97 -8.00
N SER A 70 1.57 27.95 -8.78
CA SER A 70 0.20 27.56 -9.17
C SER A 70 0.11 26.06 -9.39
N ARG A 71 -1.12 25.54 -9.34
CA ARG A 71 -1.39 24.13 -9.63
C ARG A 71 -0.89 23.69 -11.02
N SER A 72 -0.96 24.59 -12.00
CA SER A 72 -0.50 24.33 -13.37
C SER A 72 0.99 24.03 -13.50
N ASP A 73 1.78 24.33 -12.47
CA ASP A 73 3.23 24.08 -12.45
C ASP A 73 3.55 22.64 -12.07
N CYS A 74 2.56 21.86 -11.63
CA CYS A 74 2.70 20.54 -11.01
C CYS A 74 1.81 19.47 -11.67
N GLU A 75 2.24 18.21 -11.61
CA GLU A 75 1.38 17.07 -11.92
C GLU A 75 0.21 16.95 -10.93
N GLY A 76 0.47 17.20 -9.65
CA GLY A 76 -0.51 17.25 -8.58
C GLY A 76 -0.90 18.70 -8.22
N LYS A 77 -0.96 18.99 -6.93
CA LYS A 77 -1.24 20.31 -6.39
C LYS A 77 0.05 21.07 -6.12
N CYS A 78 -0.01 22.40 -6.18
CA CYS A 78 1.00 23.25 -5.57
C CYS A 78 0.57 23.52 -4.12
N ILE A 79 1.38 23.08 -3.15
CA ILE A 79 1.05 23.12 -1.73
C ILE A 79 2.11 23.84 -0.93
N ALA A 80 1.71 24.40 0.21
CA ALA A 80 2.58 24.93 1.23
C ALA A 80 2.23 24.30 2.58
N ASP A 81 3.26 24.00 3.37
CA ASP A 81 3.08 23.43 4.72
C ASP A 81 2.67 24.51 5.72
N PRO A 82 2.10 24.09 6.87
CA PRO A 82 1.92 24.97 8.01
C PRO A 82 3.27 25.53 8.47
N GLY A 83 3.33 26.85 8.64
CA GLY A 83 4.46 27.47 9.31
C GLY A 83 4.34 27.40 10.84
N GLU A 84 5.23 28.10 11.56
CA GLU A 84 5.21 28.17 13.02
C GLU A 84 3.88 28.75 13.57
N GLY A 85 3.19 29.57 12.78
CA GLY A 85 1.87 30.13 13.10
C GLY A 85 0.68 29.27 12.65
N GLY A 86 0.92 28.05 12.13
CA GLY A 86 -0.11 27.19 11.58
C GLY A 86 -0.32 27.41 10.07
N LEU A 87 -1.50 27.01 9.58
CA LEU A 87 -1.84 27.20 8.16
C LEU A 87 -1.95 28.69 7.79
N PRO A 88 -1.34 29.12 6.68
CA PRO A 88 -1.43 30.50 6.24
C PRO A 88 -2.86 30.87 5.82
N ALA A 89 -3.25 32.13 6.05
CA ALA A 89 -4.59 32.61 5.70
C ALA A 89 -4.77 32.72 4.18
N VAL A 90 -6.00 32.47 3.72
CA VAL A 90 -6.38 32.62 2.32
C VAL A 90 -6.09 34.06 1.83
N GLY A 91 -5.49 34.17 0.65
CA GLY A 91 -5.10 35.42 0.03
C GLY A 91 -3.69 35.92 0.38
N THR A 92 -3.02 35.33 1.38
CA THR A 92 -1.63 35.69 1.73
C THR A 92 -0.64 35.16 0.70
N PRO A 93 0.46 35.91 0.42
CA PRO A 93 1.54 35.38 -0.43
C PRO A 93 2.12 34.10 0.15
N ALA A 94 2.37 33.12 -0.70
CA ALA A 94 3.01 31.87 -0.31
C ALA A 94 3.83 31.30 -1.46
N ALA A 95 5.01 30.78 -1.15
CA ALA A 95 5.75 29.88 -2.03
C ALA A 95 5.30 28.44 -1.76
N GLY A 96 5.12 27.67 -2.83
CA GLY A 96 4.69 26.29 -2.73
C GLY A 96 5.69 25.33 -3.35
N TRP A 97 5.40 24.04 -3.18
CA TRP A 97 6.06 22.94 -3.87
C TRP A 97 5.02 21.94 -4.37
N CYS A 98 5.37 21.24 -5.42
CA CYS A 98 4.52 20.20 -5.98
C CYS A 98 4.38 19.04 -4.99
N GLN A 99 3.13 18.60 -4.76
CA GLN A 99 2.86 17.48 -3.86
C GLN A 99 3.61 16.21 -4.28
N ALA A 100 3.95 15.37 -3.31
CA ALA A 100 4.84 14.22 -3.53
C ALA A 100 4.16 13.04 -4.24
N ASP A 101 2.86 12.83 -4.00
CA ASP A 101 2.11 11.68 -4.48
C ASP A 101 0.61 11.96 -4.57
N ASP A 102 -0.17 10.99 -5.08
CA ASP A 102 -1.62 11.11 -5.29
C ASP A 102 -2.47 10.96 -4.02
N ARG A 103 -1.84 10.76 -2.84
CA ARG A 103 -2.51 10.55 -1.54
C ARG A 103 -2.10 11.61 -0.52
N LEU A 104 -2.69 12.79 -0.65
CA LEU A 104 -2.37 13.92 0.19
C LEU A 104 -3.21 13.91 1.48
N PHE A 105 -2.54 13.84 2.62
CA PHE A 105 -3.10 13.86 3.98
C PHE A 105 -2.39 14.89 4.84
N GLY A 106 -3.00 15.20 5.98
CA GLY A 106 -2.49 16.21 6.90
C GLY A 106 -2.98 17.62 6.58
N CYS A 107 -2.37 18.61 7.20
CA CYS A 107 -2.73 20.02 7.02
C CYS A 107 -1.81 20.66 5.97
N TYR A 108 -2.40 21.34 4.99
CA TYR A 108 -1.67 22.06 3.94
C TYR A 108 -2.48 23.23 3.40
N ALA A 109 -1.80 24.17 2.78
CA ALA A 109 -2.42 25.22 1.99
C ALA A 109 -2.24 24.95 0.49
N GLU A 110 -3.26 25.16 -0.31
CA GLU A 110 -3.13 25.16 -1.77
C GLU A 110 -2.70 26.55 -2.24
N VAL A 111 -1.71 26.59 -3.13
CA VAL A 111 -1.15 27.83 -3.69
C VAL A 111 -1.60 27.99 -5.13
N GLU A 112 -2.08 29.19 -5.44
CA GLU A 112 -2.46 29.59 -6.78
C GLU A 112 -2.02 31.02 -7.03
N ASN A 113 -1.35 31.27 -8.14
CA ASN A 113 -0.78 32.59 -8.50
C ASN A 113 0.05 33.23 -7.37
N GLY A 114 0.87 32.40 -6.69
CA GLY A 114 1.73 32.83 -5.59
C GLY A 114 0.99 33.26 -4.32
N LYS A 115 -0.27 32.87 -4.16
CA LYS A 115 -1.09 33.16 -2.98
C LYS A 115 -1.82 31.93 -2.50
N VAL A 116 -2.12 31.89 -1.23
CA VAL A 116 -2.96 30.85 -0.63
C VAL A 116 -4.38 30.92 -1.16
N ARG A 117 -4.82 29.86 -1.83
CA ARG A 117 -6.19 29.69 -2.32
C ARG A 117 -7.11 29.07 -1.28
N SER A 118 -6.62 28.07 -0.58
CA SER A 118 -7.33 27.37 0.48
C SER A 118 -6.36 26.80 1.50
N SER A 119 -6.82 26.63 2.72
CA SER A 119 -6.08 25.96 3.80
C SER A 119 -6.97 24.87 4.38
N ILE A 120 -6.49 23.63 4.42
CA ILE A 120 -7.28 22.45 4.73
C ILE A 120 -6.47 21.41 5.50
N CYS A 121 -7.15 20.65 6.34
CA CYS A 121 -6.61 19.41 6.94
C CYS A 121 -7.45 18.24 6.47
N VAL A 122 -6.78 17.17 6.05
CA VAL A 122 -7.39 15.93 5.56
C VAL A 122 -6.90 14.77 6.42
N ASP A 123 -7.81 13.96 6.92
CA ASP A 123 -7.53 12.75 7.72
C ASP A 123 -7.90 11.46 6.97
#